data_643559e6efef98b3e3332ef6ea891232
#
_entry.id   643559e6efef98b3e3332ef6ea891232
#
_cell.length_a   1.000
_cell.length_b   1.000
_cell.length_c   1.000
_cell.angle_alpha   90.00
_cell.angle_beta   90.00
_cell.angle_gamma   90.00
#
_symmetry.space_group_name_H-M   'P 1'
#
loop_
_entity.id
_entity.type
_entity.pdbx_description
1 polymer ?
#
loop_
_entity_poly.entity_id
_entity_poly.type
_entity_poly.pdbx_seq_one_letter_code
_entity_poly.pdbx_strand_id
1 'polypeptide(L)'
;RRGGRGHVHPFVEVANAEFPTVADEHGVTSRLFDFKKVPNGILVDTAGTIRYFKHGGFSIDNPDDVAAVERFLSGEDPGPAPESTAAYTLGPVEKELVDTKLRLGRLLDNAGKRDEALAEWQSALYLDPENLVIRKQIWSVKYPEKFHPTIDFDWQKQQLASEREAEIAAGICGPDGCPLPRA
;
A
#
# COMPACT_ATOMS: atom_id res chain seq x y z
N ARG A 1 -16.64 -0.45 -11.18
CA ARG A 1 -16.44 0.76 -10.33
C ARG A 1 -15.83 0.32 -9.01
N ARG A 2 -14.53 0.03 -8.99
CA ARG A 2 -13.77 -0.32 -7.78
C ARG A 2 -12.93 0.90 -7.41
N GLY A 3 -13.20 1.53 -6.24
CA GLY A 3 -12.36 2.56 -5.65
C GLY A 3 -12.93 3.97 -5.49
N GLY A 4 -14.20 4.20 -5.83
CA GLY A 4 -14.84 5.49 -5.59
C GLY A 4 -15.53 5.59 -4.22
N ARG A 5 -16.05 6.80 -3.88
CA ARG A 5 -16.78 7.09 -2.63
C ARG A 5 -17.80 6.03 -2.26
N GLY A 6 -18.47 5.40 -3.24
CA GLY A 6 -19.47 4.34 -3.02
C GLY A 6 -18.93 3.04 -2.41
N HIS A 7 -17.62 2.81 -2.42
CA HIS A 7 -17.03 1.62 -1.78
C HIS A 7 -16.55 1.87 -0.36
N VAL A 8 -16.22 3.11 -0.01
CA VAL A 8 -15.74 3.48 1.33
C VAL A 8 -16.91 3.70 2.29
N HIS A 9 -17.99 4.30 1.80
CA HIS A 9 -19.17 4.70 2.60
C HIS A 9 -19.76 3.57 3.46
N PRO A 10 -19.99 2.35 2.95
CA PRO A 10 -20.54 1.27 3.78
C PRO A 10 -19.65 0.88 4.97
N PHE A 11 -18.32 0.95 4.79
CA PHE A 11 -17.38 0.63 5.88
C PHE A 11 -17.36 1.72 6.95
N VAL A 12 -17.44 3.00 6.54
CA VAL A 12 -17.53 4.15 7.45
C VAL A 12 -18.81 4.09 8.28
N GLU A 13 -19.94 3.75 7.64
CA GLU A 13 -21.23 3.59 8.34
C GLU A 13 -21.22 2.44 9.34
N VAL A 14 -20.74 1.25 8.92
CA VAL A 14 -20.67 0.07 9.80
C VAL A 14 -19.72 0.31 10.98
N ALA A 15 -18.62 1.04 10.75
CA ALA A 15 -17.67 1.39 11.82
C ALA A 15 -18.17 2.55 12.71
N ASN A 16 -19.31 3.19 12.37
CA ASN A 16 -19.79 4.41 13.03
C ASN A 16 -18.66 5.46 13.20
N ALA A 17 -17.86 5.66 12.15
CA ALA A 17 -16.69 6.52 12.22
C ALA A 17 -17.10 7.99 12.26
N GLU A 18 -16.84 8.67 13.39
CA GLU A 18 -17.16 10.08 13.62
C GLU A 18 -16.05 11.04 13.15
N PHE A 19 -14.92 10.50 12.70
CA PHE A 19 -13.79 11.28 12.18
C PHE A 19 -13.88 11.50 10.66
N PRO A 20 -13.27 12.58 10.13
CA PRO A 20 -13.24 12.83 8.70
C PRO A 20 -12.60 11.67 7.92
N THR A 21 -13.33 11.14 6.95
CA THR A 21 -12.85 10.07 6.08
C THR A 21 -12.79 10.57 4.63
N VAL A 22 -11.66 10.33 3.96
CA VAL A 22 -11.40 10.74 2.58
C VAL A 22 -11.09 9.51 1.72
N ALA A 23 -11.79 9.38 0.59
CA ALA A 23 -11.45 8.40 -0.42
C ALA A 23 -10.39 8.98 -1.38
N ASP A 24 -9.19 8.43 -1.38
CA ASP A 24 -8.11 8.84 -2.28
C ASP A 24 -8.25 8.18 -3.66
N GLU A 25 -9.21 8.64 -4.44
CA GLU A 25 -9.53 8.08 -5.76
C GLU A 25 -8.36 8.23 -6.76
N HIS A 26 -7.50 9.23 -6.54
CA HIS A 26 -6.41 9.56 -7.46
C HIS A 26 -5.03 9.13 -6.96
N GLY A 27 -4.94 8.49 -5.79
CA GLY A 27 -3.69 8.05 -5.19
C GLY A 27 -2.75 9.21 -4.80
N VAL A 28 -3.33 10.36 -4.41
CA VAL A 28 -2.56 11.56 -4.02
C VAL A 28 -1.73 11.29 -2.78
N THR A 29 -2.32 10.68 -1.76
CA THR A 29 -1.63 10.35 -0.50
C THR A 29 -0.57 9.29 -0.71
N SER A 30 -0.84 8.27 -1.54
CA SER A 30 0.14 7.24 -1.89
C SER A 30 1.40 7.84 -2.52
N ARG A 31 1.24 8.81 -3.44
CA ARG A 31 2.38 9.51 -4.07
C ARG A 31 3.10 10.43 -3.10
N LEU A 32 2.34 11.21 -2.32
CA LEU A 32 2.92 12.18 -1.38
C LEU A 32 3.77 11.51 -0.31
N PHE A 33 3.32 10.35 0.21
CA PHE A 33 3.93 9.64 1.31
C PHE A 33 4.64 8.34 0.91
N ASP A 34 4.73 8.04 -0.38
CA ASP A 34 5.36 6.82 -0.92
C ASP A 34 4.80 5.52 -0.29
N PHE A 35 3.47 5.40 -0.22
CA PHE A 35 2.82 4.24 0.39
C PHE A 35 2.96 2.98 -0.47
N LYS A 36 3.81 2.06 -0.04
CA LYS A 36 3.98 0.72 -0.64
C LYS A 36 3.25 -0.39 0.11
N LYS A 37 2.83 -0.10 1.32
CA LYS A 37 2.10 -1.00 2.23
C LYS A 37 0.97 -0.22 2.88
N VAL A 38 -0.02 -0.91 3.42
CA VAL A 38 -1.13 -0.36 4.23
C VAL A 38 -1.42 -1.34 5.39
N PRO A 39 -1.94 -0.87 6.51
CA PRO A 39 -2.21 0.52 6.89
C PRO A 39 -0.95 1.30 7.30
N ASN A 40 -0.97 2.63 7.13
CA ASN A 40 0.09 3.55 7.56
C ASN A 40 -0.43 4.48 8.65
N GLY A 41 0.46 4.95 9.55
CA GLY A 41 0.16 5.95 10.56
C GLY A 41 1.01 7.20 10.37
N ILE A 42 0.37 8.38 10.33
CA ILE A 42 1.06 9.67 10.26
C ILE A 42 0.47 10.57 11.34
N LEU A 43 1.32 11.08 12.24
CA LEU A 43 0.92 12.05 13.23
C LEU A 43 1.44 13.43 12.80
N VAL A 44 0.50 14.38 12.66
CA VAL A 44 0.78 15.75 12.18
C VAL A 44 0.33 16.72 13.25
N ASP A 45 1.20 17.65 13.64
CA ASP A 45 0.88 18.66 14.63
C ASP A 45 0.03 19.82 14.04
N THR A 46 -0.39 20.73 14.90
CA THR A 46 -1.22 21.87 14.50
C THR A 46 -0.52 22.86 13.57
N ALA A 47 0.81 22.80 13.47
CA ALA A 47 1.61 23.57 12.52
C ALA A 47 1.74 22.89 11.16
N GLY A 48 1.19 21.68 11.00
CA GLY A 48 1.31 20.88 9.77
C GLY A 48 2.62 20.09 9.65
N THR A 49 3.37 19.98 10.75
CA THR A 49 4.62 19.23 10.79
C THR A 49 4.39 17.76 11.11
N ILE A 50 4.96 16.86 10.30
CA ILE A 50 4.93 15.43 10.58
C ILE A 50 5.86 15.14 11.76
N ARG A 51 5.28 14.60 12.85
CA ARG A 51 6.00 14.25 14.08
C ARG A 51 6.30 12.76 14.18
N TYR A 52 5.54 11.93 13.47
CA TYR A 52 5.71 10.49 13.44
C TYR A 52 5.19 9.94 12.12
N PHE A 53 5.88 8.94 11.59
CA PHE A 53 5.45 8.27 10.36
C PHE A 53 5.82 6.78 10.42
N LYS A 54 4.82 5.90 10.41
CA LYS A 54 5.02 4.46 10.31
C LYS A 54 4.53 3.95 8.97
N HIS A 55 5.45 3.41 8.18
CA HIS A 55 5.17 2.77 6.89
C HIS A 55 4.71 1.33 7.07
N GLY A 56 3.42 1.08 6.86
CA GLY A 56 2.81 -0.25 6.96
C GLY A 56 2.67 -0.78 8.39
N GLY A 57 1.65 -1.60 8.58
CA GLY A 57 1.41 -2.30 9.84
C GLY A 57 1.04 -1.41 11.04
N PHE A 58 0.63 -0.15 10.82
CA PHE A 58 0.07 0.67 11.90
C PHE A 58 -1.26 0.07 12.37
N SER A 59 -1.40 -0.20 13.67
CA SER A 59 -2.59 -0.86 14.21
C SER A 59 -2.90 -0.38 15.63
N ILE A 60 -4.17 -0.18 15.90
CA ILE A 60 -4.67 0.06 17.26
C ILE A 60 -4.55 -1.16 18.19
N ASP A 61 -4.29 -2.34 17.63
CA ASP A 61 -4.01 -3.56 18.39
C ASP A 61 -2.51 -3.69 18.74
N ASN A 62 -1.66 -2.79 18.21
CA ASN A 62 -0.24 -2.74 18.53
C ASN A 62 -0.01 -1.73 19.67
N PRO A 63 0.44 -2.17 20.86
CA PRO A 63 0.63 -1.29 22.00
C PRO A 63 1.66 -0.17 21.76
N ASP A 64 2.67 -0.40 20.93
CA ASP A 64 3.67 0.63 20.59
C ASP A 64 3.07 1.75 19.73
N ASP A 65 2.17 1.40 18.80
CA ASP A 65 1.47 2.37 17.98
C ASP A 65 0.49 3.20 18.81
N VAL A 66 -0.23 2.56 19.73
CA VAL A 66 -1.12 3.24 20.66
C VAL A 66 -0.34 4.19 21.55
N ALA A 67 0.77 3.73 22.14
CA ALA A 67 1.63 4.57 22.98
C ALA A 67 2.21 5.79 22.24
N ALA A 68 2.56 5.64 20.95
CA ALA A 68 3.02 6.77 20.14
C ALA A 68 1.91 7.82 19.95
N VAL A 69 0.66 7.37 19.69
CA VAL A 69 -0.51 8.25 19.57
C VAL A 69 -0.81 8.94 20.89
N GLU A 70 -0.80 8.23 22.00
CA GLU A 70 -1.08 8.77 23.33
C GLU A 70 -0.06 9.85 23.73
N ARG A 71 1.24 9.60 23.53
CA ARG A 71 2.29 10.60 23.77
C ARG A 71 2.08 11.84 22.90
N PHE A 72 1.79 11.65 21.62
CA PHE A 72 1.54 12.77 20.70
C PHE A 72 0.33 13.63 21.15
N LEU A 73 -0.77 12.98 21.56
CA LEU A 73 -1.97 13.67 22.05
C LEU A 73 -1.73 14.41 23.37
N SER A 74 -0.81 13.92 24.20
CA SER A 74 -0.39 14.56 25.45
C SER A 74 0.60 15.71 25.23
N GLY A 75 1.00 15.99 23.96
CA GLY A 75 1.99 17.00 23.61
C GLY A 75 3.43 16.56 23.82
N GLU A 76 3.67 15.29 24.09
CA GLU A 76 4.98 14.67 24.24
C GLU A 76 5.54 14.24 22.86
N ASP A 77 6.84 13.91 22.83
CA ASP A 77 7.47 13.31 21.66
C ASP A 77 6.89 11.90 21.44
N PRO A 78 6.28 11.60 20.28
CA PRO A 78 5.75 10.27 19.97
C PRO A 78 6.83 9.17 19.93
N GLY A 79 8.09 9.55 19.94
CA GLY A 79 9.23 8.66 19.81
C GLY A 79 9.70 8.47 18.37
N PRO A 80 10.78 7.73 18.15
CA PRO A 80 11.30 7.48 16.82
C PRO A 80 10.31 6.66 15.99
N ALA A 81 10.08 7.09 14.76
CA ALA A 81 9.37 6.24 13.81
C ALA A 81 10.21 4.99 13.53
N PRO A 82 9.56 3.81 13.35
CA PRO A 82 10.27 2.61 12.94
C PRO A 82 11.02 2.87 11.62
N GLU A 83 12.28 2.45 11.55
CA GLU A 83 13.05 2.56 10.33
C GLU A 83 12.33 1.84 9.18
N SER A 84 12.26 2.49 8.03
CA SER A 84 11.77 1.85 6.82
C SER A 84 12.79 0.80 6.37
N THR A 85 12.42 -0.47 6.42
CA THR A 85 13.23 -1.59 5.91
C THR A 85 13.11 -1.73 4.40
N ALA A 86 13.02 -0.63 3.66
CA ALA A 86 12.96 -0.69 2.20
C ALA A 86 14.29 -1.22 1.65
N ALA A 87 14.22 -2.31 0.91
CA ALA A 87 15.40 -2.92 0.28
C ALA A 87 16.07 -2.01 -0.77
N TYR A 88 15.36 -0.98 -1.22
CA TYR A 88 15.82 -0.03 -2.25
C TYR A 88 15.02 1.26 -2.20
N THR A 89 15.55 2.29 -2.88
CA THR A 89 14.84 3.55 -3.12
C THR A 89 14.75 3.78 -4.63
N LEU A 90 13.54 4.00 -5.14
CA LEU A 90 13.32 4.38 -6.53
C LEU A 90 13.79 5.81 -6.79
N GLY A 91 14.41 6.03 -7.94
CA GLY A 91 14.66 7.38 -8.45
C GLY A 91 13.37 8.10 -8.84
N PRO A 92 13.43 9.42 -9.08
CA PRO A 92 12.23 10.20 -9.41
C PRO A 92 11.52 9.73 -10.70
N VAL A 93 12.28 9.32 -11.69
CA VAL A 93 11.76 8.85 -13.00
C VAL A 93 11.06 7.50 -12.84
N GLU A 94 11.67 6.58 -12.11
CA GLU A 94 11.11 5.26 -11.82
C GLU A 94 9.82 5.39 -11.02
N LYS A 95 9.78 6.27 -10.01
CA LYS A 95 8.56 6.57 -9.23
C LYS A 95 7.44 7.06 -10.14
N GLU A 96 7.70 8.05 -10.98
CA GLU A 96 6.69 8.58 -11.90
C GLU A 96 6.21 7.53 -12.90
N LEU A 97 7.10 6.65 -13.36
CA LEU A 97 6.74 5.55 -14.25
C LEU A 97 5.84 4.53 -13.55
N VAL A 98 6.18 4.11 -12.33
CA VAL A 98 5.35 3.20 -11.50
C VAL A 98 3.97 3.79 -11.26
N ASP A 99 3.89 5.06 -10.84
CA ASP A 99 2.64 5.76 -10.60
C ASP A 99 1.79 5.88 -11.87
N THR A 100 2.43 6.17 -13.01
CA THR A 100 1.74 6.26 -14.31
C THR A 100 1.14 4.92 -14.71
N LYS A 101 1.91 3.83 -14.60
CA LYS A 101 1.43 2.48 -14.89
C LYS A 101 0.31 2.05 -13.93
N LEU A 102 0.41 2.37 -12.66
CA LEU A 102 -0.62 2.08 -11.67
C LEU A 102 -1.93 2.81 -11.99
N ARG A 103 -1.86 4.08 -12.37
CA ARG A 103 -3.02 4.88 -12.82
C ARG A 103 -3.62 4.35 -14.13
N LEU A 104 -2.77 4.04 -15.11
CA LEU A 104 -3.21 3.50 -16.39
C LEU A 104 -3.92 2.16 -16.20
N GLY A 105 -3.35 1.25 -15.42
CA GLY A 105 -4.00 -0.02 -15.10
C GLY A 105 -5.38 0.16 -14.47
N ARG A 106 -5.55 1.13 -13.55
CA ARG A 106 -6.88 1.44 -12.97
C ARG A 106 -7.86 1.96 -14.01
N LEU A 107 -7.43 2.82 -14.92
CA LEU A 107 -8.29 3.32 -16.01
C LEU A 107 -8.72 2.19 -16.95
N LEU A 108 -7.80 1.28 -17.28
CA LEU A 108 -8.06 0.12 -18.11
C LEU A 108 -9.05 -0.86 -17.44
N ASP A 109 -8.86 -1.16 -16.16
CA ASP A 109 -9.78 -2.03 -15.40
C ASP A 109 -11.18 -1.42 -15.31
N ASN A 110 -11.28 -0.12 -15.06
CA ASN A 110 -12.55 0.61 -15.07
C ASN A 110 -13.24 0.60 -16.45
N ALA A 111 -12.46 0.53 -17.53
CA ALA A 111 -12.94 0.39 -18.90
C ALA A 111 -13.26 -1.07 -19.29
N GLY A 112 -13.11 -2.04 -18.37
CA GLY A 112 -13.34 -3.46 -18.60
C GLY A 112 -12.19 -4.18 -19.32
N LYS A 113 -11.06 -3.52 -19.56
CA LYS A 113 -9.88 -4.03 -20.24
C LYS A 113 -8.91 -4.68 -19.24
N ARG A 114 -9.35 -5.78 -18.64
CA ARG A 114 -8.66 -6.42 -17.50
C ARG A 114 -7.27 -6.94 -17.85
N ASP A 115 -7.09 -7.55 -19.01
CA ASP A 115 -5.79 -8.11 -19.40
C ASP A 115 -4.75 -7.01 -19.62
N GLU A 116 -5.18 -5.88 -20.23
CA GLU A 116 -4.33 -4.71 -20.41
C GLU A 116 -3.98 -4.08 -19.04
N ALA A 117 -4.96 -4.00 -18.13
CA ALA A 117 -4.72 -3.50 -16.76
C ALA A 117 -3.71 -4.36 -15.99
N LEU A 118 -3.86 -5.69 -16.07
CA LEU A 118 -2.92 -6.63 -15.43
C LEU A 118 -1.51 -6.48 -16.00
N ALA A 119 -1.36 -6.30 -17.32
CA ALA A 119 -0.05 -6.09 -17.95
C ALA A 119 0.64 -4.82 -17.44
N GLU A 120 -0.11 -3.71 -17.31
CA GLU A 120 0.44 -2.46 -16.77
C GLU A 120 0.84 -2.59 -15.29
N TRP A 121 0.02 -3.23 -14.47
CA TRP A 121 0.36 -3.46 -13.06
C TRP A 121 1.51 -4.44 -12.87
N GLN A 122 1.62 -5.49 -13.68
CA GLN A 122 2.78 -6.39 -13.67
C GLN A 122 4.06 -5.65 -14.05
N SER A 123 3.99 -4.78 -15.06
CA SER A 123 5.11 -3.92 -15.45
C SER A 123 5.49 -2.93 -14.34
N ALA A 124 4.51 -2.38 -13.61
CA ALA A 124 4.76 -1.54 -12.45
C ALA A 124 5.40 -2.34 -11.30
N LEU A 125 4.92 -3.55 -11.04
CA LEU A 125 5.47 -4.44 -10.01
C LEU A 125 6.89 -4.89 -10.34
N TYR A 126 7.23 -5.07 -11.61
CA TYR A 126 8.60 -5.35 -12.03
C TYR A 126 9.56 -4.19 -11.68
N LEU A 127 9.10 -2.94 -11.78
CA LEU A 127 9.88 -1.76 -11.42
C LEU A 127 9.93 -1.53 -9.90
N ASP A 128 8.90 -1.93 -9.16
CA ASP A 128 8.77 -1.74 -7.70
C ASP A 128 8.29 -3.04 -7.03
N PRO A 129 9.15 -4.09 -6.98
CA PRO A 129 8.75 -5.45 -6.59
C PRO A 129 8.31 -5.59 -5.13
N GLU A 130 8.70 -4.66 -4.24
CA GLU A 130 8.28 -4.64 -2.84
C GLU A 130 6.93 -3.93 -2.62
N ASN A 131 6.31 -3.43 -3.68
CA ASN A 131 5.08 -2.66 -3.58
C ASN A 131 3.85 -3.57 -3.42
N LEU A 132 3.42 -3.77 -2.18
CA LEU A 132 2.24 -4.58 -1.86
C LEU A 132 0.92 -3.96 -2.35
N VAL A 133 0.87 -2.65 -2.56
CA VAL A 133 -0.33 -2.00 -3.11
C VAL A 133 -0.55 -2.48 -4.55
N ILE A 134 0.51 -2.53 -5.35
CA ILE A 134 0.44 -3.03 -6.73
C ILE A 134 0.09 -4.54 -6.74
N ARG A 135 0.76 -5.36 -5.92
CA ARG A 135 0.45 -6.80 -5.81
C ARG A 135 -1.02 -7.03 -5.49
N LYS A 136 -1.55 -6.33 -4.50
CA LYS A 136 -2.96 -6.46 -4.11
C LYS A 136 -3.93 -6.02 -5.19
N GLN A 137 -3.58 -5.05 -6.04
CA GLN A 137 -4.38 -4.72 -7.23
C GLN A 137 -4.43 -5.91 -8.21
N ILE A 138 -3.29 -6.52 -8.50
CA ILE A 138 -3.21 -7.71 -9.36
C ILE A 138 -4.04 -8.85 -8.75
N TRP A 139 -3.86 -9.14 -7.47
CA TRP A 139 -4.58 -10.21 -6.78
C TRP A 139 -6.09 -9.97 -6.73
N SER A 140 -6.53 -8.74 -6.48
CA SER A 140 -7.96 -8.42 -6.42
C SER A 140 -8.71 -8.63 -7.73
N VAL A 141 -8.00 -8.57 -8.86
CA VAL A 141 -8.56 -8.87 -10.19
C VAL A 141 -8.48 -10.35 -10.52
N LYS A 142 -7.37 -11.01 -10.15
CA LYS A 142 -7.17 -12.45 -10.41
C LYS A 142 -7.98 -13.35 -9.48
N TYR A 143 -8.15 -12.95 -8.22
CA TYR A 143 -8.75 -13.74 -7.14
C TYR A 143 -9.76 -12.90 -6.35
N PRO A 144 -10.84 -12.40 -7.00
CA PRO A 144 -11.80 -11.50 -6.37
C PRO A 144 -12.48 -12.11 -5.14
N GLU A 145 -12.64 -13.43 -5.09
CA GLU A 145 -13.21 -14.18 -3.95
C GLU A 145 -12.35 -14.08 -2.69
N LYS A 146 -11.05 -13.75 -2.81
CA LYS A 146 -10.13 -13.55 -1.69
C LYS A 146 -10.20 -12.15 -1.09
N PHE A 147 -10.99 -11.27 -1.71
CA PHE A 147 -11.18 -9.88 -1.29
C PHE A 147 -12.63 -9.56 -0.94
N HIS A 148 -13.58 -10.43 -1.30
CA HIS A 148 -15.01 -10.22 -1.08
C HIS A 148 -15.71 -11.53 -0.69
N PRO A 149 -16.67 -11.50 0.23
CA PRO A 149 -17.14 -10.34 1.02
C PRO A 149 -16.15 -9.92 2.12
N THR A 150 -15.22 -10.79 2.50
CA THR A 150 -14.20 -10.56 3.55
C THR A 150 -12.82 -10.80 2.96
N ILE A 151 -11.85 -10.02 3.42
CA ILE A 151 -10.45 -10.18 2.99
C ILE A 151 -9.84 -11.40 3.67
N ASP A 152 -9.29 -12.32 2.87
CA ASP A 152 -8.56 -13.50 3.33
C ASP A 152 -7.07 -13.14 3.55
N PHE A 153 -6.75 -12.68 4.75
CA PHE A 153 -5.38 -12.26 5.09
C PHE A 153 -4.39 -13.41 5.15
N ASP A 154 -4.84 -14.62 5.52
CA ASP A 154 -3.96 -15.79 5.58
C ASP A 154 -3.59 -16.26 4.19
N TRP A 155 -4.55 -16.25 3.27
CA TRP A 155 -4.25 -16.48 1.85
C TRP A 155 -3.27 -15.43 1.30
N GLN A 156 -3.43 -14.13 1.62
CA GLN A 156 -2.51 -13.08 1.16
C GLN A 156 -1.07 -13.32 1.64
N LYS A 157 -0.88 -13.79 2.87
CA LYS A 157 0.44 -14.16 3.39
C LYS A 157 1.05 -15.32 2.63
N GLN A 158 0.26 -16.39 2.41
CA GLN A 158 0.69 -17.57 1.67
C GLN A 158 1.01 -17.22 0.20
N GLN A 159 0.15 -16.46 -0.45
CA GLN A 159 0.35 -16.01 -1.82
C GLN A 159 1.63 -15.18 -1.97
N LEU A 160 1.89 -14.25 -1.04
CA LEU A 160 3.12 -13.47 -1.04
C LEU A 160 4.35 -14.35 -0.88
N ALA A 161 4.33 -15.31 0.04
CA ALA A 161 5.44 -16.24 0.26
C ALA A 161 5.71 -17.06 -1.02
N SER A 162 4.66 -17.62 -1.63
CA SER A 162 4.78 -18.40 -2.87
C SER A 162 5.33 -17.58 -4.05
N GLU A 163 4.86 -16.34 -4.22
CA GLU A 163 5.37 -15.45 -5.27
C GLU A 163 6.84 -15.11 -5.02
N ARG A 164 7.24 -14.86 -3.75
CA ARG A 164 8.64 -14.60 -3.38
C ARG A 164 9.55 -15.80 -3.66
N GLU A 165 9.12 -16.99 -3.33
CA GLU A 165 9.88 -18.22 -3.66
C GLU A 165 10.07 -18.37 -5.17
N ALA A 166 9.03 -18.11 -5.96
CA ALA A 166 9.10 -18.16 -7.41
C ALA A 166 10.04 -17.06 -7.99
N GLU A 167 9.99 -15.84 -7.43
CA GLU A 167 10.86 -14.72 -7.82
C GLU A 167 12.34 -15.01 -7.49
N ILE A 168 12.62 -15.64 -6.35
CA ILE A 168 13.96 -16.09 -5.97
C ILE A 168 14.45 -17.18 -6.90
N ALA A 169 13.61 -18.20 -7.15
CA ALA A 169 13.94 -19.30 -8.05
C ALA A 169 14.21 -18.84 -9.50
N ALA A 170 13.53 -17.78 -9.93
CA ALA A 170 13.73 -17.16 -11.24
C ALA A 170 14.94 -16.18 -11.27
N GLY A 171 15.63 -15.97 -10.15
CA GLY A 171 16.74 -15.03 -10.05
C GLY A 171 16.34 -13.54 -10.13
N ILE A 172 15.05 -13.24 -9.97
CA ILE A 172 14.52 -11.88 -9.96
C ILE A 172 14.79 -11.20 -8.62
N CYS A 173 14.63 -11.95 -7.52
CA CYS A 173 14.86 -11.50 -6.16
C CYS A 173 15.93 -12.35 -5.47
N GLY A 174 16.64 -11.77 -4.51
CA GLY A 174 17.54 -12.49 -3.60
C GLY A 174 16.86 -12.81 -2.26
N PRO A 175 17.55 -13.55 -1.36
CA PRO A 175 17.03 -13.86 -0.02
C PRO A 175 16.81 -12.60 0.85
N ASP A 176 17.57 -11.54 0.59
CA ASP A 176 17.49 -10.27 1.32
C ASP A 176 16.48 -9.27 0.68
N GLY A 177 15.72 -9.68 -0.31
CA GLY A 177 14.74 -8.87 -1.02
C GLY A 177 14.97 -8.80 -2.52
N CYS A 178 14.14 -8.03 -3.20
CA CYS A 178 14.23 -7.84 -4.64
C CYS A 178 15.08 -6.61 -4.93
N PRO A 179 16.22 -6.75 -5.62
CA PRO A 179 16.95 -5.60 -6.13
C PRO A 179 16.15 -4.90 -7.23
N LEU A 180 16.41 -3.61 -7.44
CA LEU A 180 15.86 -2.93 -8.61
C LEU A 180 16.32 -3.64 -9.89
N PRO A 181 15.45 -3.76 -10.90
CA PRO A 181 15.86 -4.22 -12.20
C PRO A 181 17.00 -3.34 -12.71
N ARG A 182 18.10 -3.96 -13.11
CA ARG A 182 19.18 -3.23 -13.77
C ARG A 182 18.69 -2.88 -15.19
N ALA A 183 18.77 -1.60 -15.53
CA ALA A 183 18.49 -1.11 -16.87
C ALA A 183 19.42 -1.77 -17.91
#